data_7db485c1a73bd9e08ca74b0956b01c5a
#
_entry.id   7db485c1a73bd9e08ca74b0956b01c5a
#
_cell.length_a   1.000
_cell.length_b   1.000
_cell.length_c   1.000
_cell.angle_alpha   90.00
_cell.angle_beta   90.00
_cell.angle_gamma   90.00
#
_symmetry.space_group_name_H-M   'P 1'
#
loop_
_entity.id
_entity.type
_entity.pdbx_description
1 polymer ?
#
loop_
_entity_poly.entity_id
_entity_poly.type
_entity_poly.pdbx_seq_one_letter_code
_entity_poly.pdbx_strand_id
1 'polypeptide(L)'
;MIRIAIIISFFCCANAQNINLYLTLIQKGRYGEVRENLPDLLSRYPNEAGVFFIQALINSDGDSSLSQYQKLIETFPASEFAAMSSMKIGEYLFARGLYSQASVQLKKSLLEYPKGDHHQRALDLMVNSYIATGEQDSAKISLNLFSNLYPKLNYQKYNLGTLSRPKNDARLVRIDKNLINEKIKTVKAKRVKSRIKKKVYRPWVVQVGAFGRYENANRLKKQLQSGGFPTEVHRINSNGKRLHAVRIVRYQNKSEADKIGRSLKSKFGLDFRIINSPK
;
A
#
# COMPACT_ATOMS: atom_id res chain seq x y z
N MET A 1 -28.47 30.41 -21.28
CA MET A 1 -27.33 29.63 -20.81
C MET A 1 -27.18 29.59 -19.28
N ILE A 2 -27.67 30.53 -18.51
CA ILE A 2 -27.54 30.60 -17.02
C ILE A 2 -28.38 29.53 -16.27
N ARG A 3 -29.53 29.12 -16.84
CA ARG A 3 -30.41 28.11 -16.19
C ARG A 3 -29.88 26.69 -16.14
N ILE A 4 -28.98 26.26 -17.06
CA ILE A 4 -28.41 24.92 -17.11
C ILE A 4 -27.29 24.75 -16.05
N ALA A 5 -26.53 25.81 -15.76
CA ALA A 5 -25.46 25.78 -14.75
C ALA A 5 -26.00 25.61 -13.31
N ILE A 6 -27.18 26.17 -13.02
CA ILE A 6 -27.81 26.04 -11.69
C ILE A 6 -28.33 24.63 -11.43
N ILE A 7 -28.81 23.92 -12.44
CA ILE A 7 -29.30 22.52 -12.30
C ILE A 7 -28.16 21.55 -12.03
N ILE A 8 -27.01 21.74 -12.67
CA ILE A 8 -25.81 20.86 -12.46
C ILE A 8 -25.24 21.08 -11.05
N SER A 9 -25.23 22.31 -10.54
CA SER A 9 -24.79 22.62 -9.16
C SER A 9 -25.69 22.01 -8.09
N PHE A 10 -27.00 21.93 -8.34
CA PHE A 10 -27.96 21.35 -7.38
C PHE A 10 -27.89 19.83 -7.30
N PHE A 11 -27.53 19.15 -8.42
CA PHE A 11 -27.36 17.70 -8.44
C PHE A 11 -26.12 17.23 -7.66
N CYS A 12 -25.05 18.02 -7.67
CA CYS A 12 -23.82 17.72 -6.92
C CYS A 12 -24.02 17.82 -5.39
N CYS A 13 -24.87 18.77 -4.93
CA CYS A 13 -25.15 18.93 -3.49
C CYS A 13 -26.03 17.81 -2.90
N ALA A 14 -26.95 17.24 -3.70
CA ALA A 14 -27.82 16.15 -3.23
C ALA A 14 -27.07 14.84 -2.95
N ASN A 15 -26.00 14.56 -3.71
CA ASN A 15 -25.19 13.37 -3.52
C ASN A 15 -24.31 13.45 -2.25
N ALA A 16 -23.77 14.64 -1.94
CA ALA A 16 -22.95 14.86 -0.74
C ALA A 16 -23.76 14.65 0.56
N GLN A 17 -25.04 15.00 0.59
CA GLN A 17 -25.90 14.80 1.74
C GLN A 17 -26.13 13.32 2.08
N ASN A 18 -26.28 12.44 1.08
CA ASN A 18 -26.48 11.02 1.30
C ASN A 18 -25.23 10.35 1.89
N ILE A 19 -24.05 10.67 1.40
CA ILE A 19 -22.79 10.09 1.90
C ILE A 19 -22.57 10.45 3.37
N ASN A 20 -22.75 11.72 3.75
CA ASN A 20 -22.59 12.19 5.12
C ASN A 20 -23.58 11.54 6.10
N LEU A 21 -24.80 11.24 5.65
CA LEU A 21 -25.76 10.49 6.45
C LEU A 21 -25.22 9.09 6.80
N TYR A 22 -24.72 8.35 5.81
CA TYR A 22 -24.16 7.00 6.03
C TYR A 22 -22.90 7.04 6.88
N LEU A 23 -22.02 8.01 6.71
CA LEU A 23 -20.85 8.19 7.58
C LEU A 23 -21.28 8.46 9.03
N THR A 24 -22.33 9.26 9.22
CA THR A 24 -22.90 9.52 10.56
C THR A 24 -23.49 8.24 11.18
N LEU A 25 -24.17 7.39 10.40
CA LEU A 25 -24.68 6.10 10.87
C LEU A 25 -23.54 5.18 11.30
N ILE A 26 -22.45 5.14 10.53
CA ILE A 26 -21.24 4.36 10.87
C ILE A 26 -20.59 4.87 12.15
N GLN A 27 -20.47 6.19 12.33
CA GLN A 27 -19.95 6.79 13.56
C GLN A 27 -20.80 6.45 14.80
N LYS A 28 -22.12 6.27 14.62
CA LYS A 28 -23.06 5.84 15.67
C LYS A 28 -23.07 4.32 15.87
N GLY A 29 -22.24 3.56 15.16
CA GLY A 29 -22.18 2.10 15.25
C GLY A 29 -23.33 1.36 14.52
N ARG A 30 -24.17 2.06 13.74
CA ARG A 30 -25.33 1.50 13.04
C ARG A 30 -24.93 0.84 11.73
N TYR A 31 -23.94 -0.04 11.77
CA TYR A 31 -23.39 -0.72 10.59
C TYR A 31 -24.42 -1.59 9.82
N GLY A 32 -25.40 -2.17 10.54
CA GLY A 32 -26.44 -3.00 9.93
C GLY A 32 -27.24 -2.26 8.87
N GLU A 33 -27.73 -1.07 9.23
CA GLU A 33 -28.53 -0.23 8.34
C GLU A 33 -27.75 0.22 7.10
N VAL A 34 -26.45 0.49 7.28
CA VAL A 34 -25.60 0.87 6.15
C VAL A 34 -25.38 -0.33 5.23
N ARG A 35 -25.22 -1.54 5.76
CA ARG A 35 -25.05 -2.77 4.96
C ARG A 35 -26.33 -3.10 4.15
N GLU A 36 -27.49 -2.92 4.74
CA GLU A 36 -28.77 -3.14 4.05
C GLU A 36 -28.95 -2.20 2.86
N ASN A 37 -28.53 -0.94 3.01
CA ASN A 37 -28.68 0.07 1.95
C ASN A 37 -27.51 0.08 0.94
N LEU A 38 -26.40 -0.59 1.21
CA LEU A 38 -25.20 -0.55 0.36
C LEU A 38 -25.44 -1.05 -1.07
N PRO A 39 -26.18 -2.16 -1.33
CA PRO A 39 -26.45 -2.61 -2.70
C PRO A 39 -27.20 -1.56 -3.53
N ASP A 40 -28.16 -0.89 -2.94
CA ASP A 40 -28.92 0.18 -3.58
C ASP A 40 -28.02 1.39 -3.89
N LEU A 41 -27.16 1.78 -2.95
CA LEU A 41 -26.18 2.84 -3.15
C LEU A 41 -25.21 2.54 -4.30
N LEU A 42 -24.67 1.32 -4.35
CA LEU A 42 -23.76 0.89 -5.42
C LEU A 42 -24.46 0.86 -6.78
N SER A 43 -25.75 0.49 -6.82
CA SER A 43 -26.53 0.49 -8.04
C SER A 43 -26.84 1.91 -8.54
N ARG A 44 -27.22 2.81 -7.64
CA ARG A 44 -27.57 4.20 -7.99
C ARG A 44 -26.38 5.07 -8.28
N TYR A 45 -25.24 4.82 -7.60
CA TYR A 45 -24.04 5.68 -7.64
C TYR A 45 -22.78 4.86 -7.90
N PRO A 46 -22.70 4.16 -9.05
CA PRO A 46 -21.61 3.20 -9.34
C PRO A 46 -20.23 3.86 -9.51
N ASN A 47 -20.18 5.19 -9.69
CA ASN A 47 -18.92 5.93 -9.90
C ASN A 47 -18.71 7.02 -8.84
N GLU A 48 -19.27 6.85 -7.64
CA GLU A 48 -19.17 7.83 -6.56
C GLU A 48 -18.13 7.39 -5.52
N ALA A 49 -17.07 8.18 -5.36
CA ALA A 49 -15.95 7.84 -4.45
C ALA A 49 -16.40 7.61 -3.00
N GLY A 50 -17.41 8.37 -2.52
CA GLY A 50 -17.96 8.20 -1.19
C GLY A 50 -18.65 6.86 -0.97
N VAL A 51 -19.30 6.31 -1.99
CA VAL A 51 -19.94 4.98 -1.91
C VAL A 51 -18.89 3.88 -1.82
N PHE A 52 -17.80 3.97 -2.61
CA PHE A 52 -16.67 3.04 -2.50
C PHE A 52 -15.99 3.14 -1.13
N PHE A 53 -15.90 4.35 -0.58
CA PHE A 53 -15.36 4.55 0.76
C PHE A 53 -16.22 3.89 1.84
N ILE A 54 -17.56 4.08 1.79
CA ILE A 54 -18.51 3.42 2.70
C ILE A 54 -18.40 1.91 2.57
N GLN A 55 -18.35 1.37 1.35
CA GLN A 55 -18.18 -0.07 1.11
C GLN A 55 -16.93 -0.62 1.80
N ALA A 56 -15.79 0.06 1.64
CA ALA A 56 -14.54 -0.34 2.28
C ALA A 56 -14.61 -0.22 3.81
N LEU A 57 -15.28 0.82 4.32
CA LEU A 57 -15.34 1.13 5.75
C LEU A 57 -16.18 0.14 6.55
N ILE A 58 -17.25 -0.42 5.96
CA ILE A 58 -18.15 -1.37 6.61
C ILE A 58 -17.81 -2.84 6.32
N ASN A 59 -16.78 -3.08 5.53
CA ASN A 59 -16.32 -4.44 5.25
C ASN A 59 -15.74 -5.06 6.54
N SER A 60 -16.21 -6.27 6.87
CA SER A 60 -15.74 -6.99 8.06
C SER A 60 -14.38 -7.66 7.87
N ASP A 61 -13.96 -7.88 6.62
CA ASP A 61 -12.64 -8.41 6.28
C ASP A 61 -11.65 -7.26 6.01
N GLY A 62 -10.67 -7.11 6.90
CA GLY A 62 -9.69 -6.03 6.85
C GLY A 62 -8.78 -6.08 5.61
N ASP A 63 -8.43 -7.26 5.10
CA ASP A 63 -7.59 -7.39 3.90
C ASP A 63 -8.38 -7.00 2.64
N SER A 64 -9.67 -7.33 2.59
CA SER A 64 -10.60 -6.84 1.56
C SER A 64 -10.81 -5.33 1.65
N SER A 65 -10.99 -4.78 2.87
CA SER A 65 -11.09 -3.33 3.07
C SER A 65 -9.84 -2.61 2.56
N LEU A 66 -8.66 -3.13 2.88
CA LEU A 66 -7.37 -2.59 2.41
C LEU A 66 -7.34 -2.49 0.88
N SER A 67 -7.71 -3.59 0.20
CA SER A 67 -7.76 -3.66 -1.27
C SER A 67 -8.77 -2.67 -1.86
N GLN A 68 -9.93 -2.51 -1.21
CA GLN A 68 -10.97 -1.55 -1.62
C GLN A 68 -10.51 -0.10 -1.46
N TYR A 69 -9.82 0.25 -0.36
CA TYR A 69 -9.23 1.58 -0.18
C TYR A 69 -8.16 1.87 -1.22
N GLN A 70 -7.30 0.91 -1.54
CA GLN A 70 -6.29 1.07 -2.60
C GLN A 70 -6.94 1.33 -3.96
N LYS A 71 -7.96 0.53 -4.32
CA LYS A 71 -8.71 0.72 -5.56
C LYS A 71 -9.39 2.09 -5.63
N LEU A 72 -9.94 2.59 -4.50
CA LEU A 72 -10.56 3.92 -4.43
C LEU A 72 -9.51 5.00 -4.73
N ILE A 73 -8.34 4.94 -4.12
CA ILE A 73 -7.25 5.90 -4.34
C ILE A 73 -6.80 5.90 -5.81
N GLU A 74 -6.69 4.72 -6.43
CA GLU A 74 -6.33 4.59 -7.84
C GLU A 74 -7.39 5.15 -8.78
N THR A 75 -8.68 4.93 -8.45
CA THR A 75 -9.80 5.34 -9.30
C THR A 75 -10.16 6.82 -9.14
N PHE A 76 -10.06 7.35 -7.92
CA PHE A 76 -10.48 8.70 -7.56
C PHE A 76 -9.40 9.48 -6.79
N PRO A 77 -8.18 9.64 -7.34
CA PRO A 77 -7.03 10.17 -6.58
C PRO A 77 -7.19 11.60 -6.06
N ALA A 78 -8.06 12.40 -6.69
CA ALA A 78 -8.33 13.78 -6.30
C ALA A 78 -9.51 13.94 -5.33
N SER A 79 -10.19 12.85 -4.97
CA SER A 79 -11.32 12.87 -4.05
C SER A 79 -10.85 13.06 -2.60
N GLU A 80 -11.65 13.70 -1.78
CA GLU A 80 -11.45 13.75 -0.31
C GLU A 80 -11.43 12.34 0.29
N PHE A 81 -12.21 11.42 -0.28
CA PHE A 81 -12.24 10.02 0.13
C PHE A 81 -10.93 9.27 -0.16
N ALA A 82 -10.12 9.72 -1.13
CA ALA A 82 -8.79 9.19 -1.35
C ALA A 82 -7.85 9.54 -0.18
N ALA A 83 -7.92 10.77 0.33
CA ALA A 83 -7.17 11.17 1.54
C ALA A 83 -7.59 10.34 2.75
N MET A 84 -8.90 10.18 2.96
CA MET A 84 -9.44 9.35 4.05
C MET A 84 -9.04 7.87 3.89
N SER A 85 -9.09 7.32 2.68
CA SER A 85 -8.67 5.95 2.37
C SER A 85 -7.18 5.74 2.64
N SER A 86 -6.33 6.68 2.24
CA SER A 86 -4.89 6.63 2.51
C SER A 86 -4.59 6.61 4.00
N MET A 87 -5.34 7.37 4.79
CA MET A 87 -5.28 7.35 6.26
C MET A 87 -5.76 6.01 6.82
N LYS A 88 -6.88 5.46 6.33
CA LYS A 88 -7.42 4.15 6.77
C LYS A 88 -6.46 3.00 6.50
N ILE A 89 -5.75 3.01 5.37
CA ILE A 89 -4.68 2.05 5.10
C ILE A 89 -3.58 2.13 6.17
N GLY A 90 -3.15 3.34 6.51
CA GLY A 90 -2.15 3.55 7.57
C GLY A 90 -2.62 3.07 8.95
N GLU A 91 -3.87 3.35 9.32
CA GLU A 91 -4.50 2.87 10.55
C GLU A 91 -4.56 1.34 10.60
N TYR A 92 -4.95 0.70 9.50
CA TYR A 92 -5.01 -0.76 9.40
C TYR A 92 -3.63 -1.41 9.57
N LEU A 93 -2.62 -0.89 8.86
CA LEU A 93 -1.25 -1.39 8.97
C LEU A 93 -0.71 -1.24 10.41
N PHE A 94 -1.00 -0.10 11.05
CA PHE A 94 -0.63 0.14 12.44
C PHE A 94 -1.30 -0.85 13.39
N ALA A 95 -2.61 -1.06 13.25
CA ALA A 95 -3.39 -1.98 14.07
C ALA A 95 -2.94 -3.45 13.91
N ARG A 96 -2.41 -3.80 12.74
CA ARG A 96 -1.82 -5.13 12.46
C ARG A 96 -0.39 -5.29 12.97
N GLY A 97 0.20 -4.27 13.61
CA GLY A 97 1.60 -4.27 14.06
C GLY A 97 2.63 -4.16 12.91
N LEU A 98 2.19 -3.82 11.70
CA LEU A 98 3.05 -3.64 10.52
C LEU A 98 3.64 -2.22 10.52
N TYR A 99 4.35 -1.85 11.60
CA TYR A 99 4.77 -0.49 11.89
C TYR A 99 5.67 0.12 10.82
N SER A 100 6.62 -0.62 10.26
CA SER A 100 7.48 -0.11 9.18
C SER A 100 6.66 0.27 7.93
N GLN A 101 5.64 -0.52 7.60
CA GLN A 101 4.75 -0.22 6.48
C GLN A 101 3.79 0.94 6.83
N ALA A 102 3.28 0.96 8.07
CA ALA A 102 2.41 2.01 8.56
C ALA A 102 3.10 3.38 8.52
N SER A 103 4.35 3.49 8.99
CA SER A 103 5.11 4.74 8.97
C SER A 103 5.29 5.29 7.55
N VAL A 104 5.62 4.41 6.59
CA VAL A 104 5.76 4.78 5.16
C VAL A 104 4.43 5.25 4.58
N GLN A 105 3.34 4.50 4.82
CA GLN A 105 2.01 4.84 4.31
C GLN A 105 1.48 6.14 4.90
N LEU A 106 1.62 6.35 6.21
CA LEU A 106 1.16 7.57 6.89
C LEU A 106 1.98 8.79 6.46
N LYS A 107 3.30 8.64 6.28
CA LYS A 107 4.15 9.68 5.70
C LYS A 107 3.71 10.05 4.29
N LYS A 108 3.42 9.05 3.46
CA LYS A 108 2.89 9.25 2.10
C LYS A 108 1.57 10.01 2.14
N SER A 109 0.63 9.59 3.02
CA SER A 109 -0.66 10.25 3.20
C SER A 109 -0.51 11.73 3.55
N LEU A 110 0.38 12.08 4.48
CA LEU A 110 0.67 13.47 4.86
C LEU A 110 1.26 14.30 3.72
N LEU A 111 2.06 13.69 2.82
CA LEU A 111 2.69 14.41 1.71
C LEU A 111 1.75 14.58 0.51
N GLU A 112 0.93 13.58 0.20
CA GLU A 112 0.07 13.57 -0.98
C GLU A 112 -1.26 14.31 -0.77
N TYR A 113 -1.74 14.38 0.48
CA TYR A 113 -3.04 14.98 0.81
C TYR A 113 -2.93 16.16 1.81
N PRO A 114 -2.36 17.29 1.40
CA PRO A 114 -2.09 18.42 2.29
C PRO A 114 -3.33 19.14 2.81
N LYS A 115 -4.50 18.89 2.24
CA LYS A 115 -5.78 19.49 2.65
C LYS A 115 -6.65 18.58 3.53
N GLY A 116 -6.15 17.41 3.92
CA GLY A 116 -6.92 16.47 4.74
C GLY A 116 -7.04 16.89 6.19
N ASP A 117 -8.12 16.51 6.85
CA ASP A 117 -8.40 16.90 8.26
C ASP A 117 -7.71 16.01 9.30
N HIS A 118 -7.09 14.91 8.86
CA HIS A 118 -6.56 13.87 9.77
C HIS A 118 -5.05 13.95 10.00
N HIS A 119 -4.41 15.11 9.71
CA HIS A 119 -2.95 15.25 9.77
C HIS A 119 -2.37 14.97 11.15
N GLN A 120 -3.03 15.44 12.24
CA GLN A 120 -2.54 15.18 13.59
C GLN A 120 -2.54 13.69 13.90
N ARG A 121 -3.61 12.98 13.56
CA ARG A 121 -3.73 11.54 13.77
C ARG A 121 -2.74 10.75 12.94
N ALA A 122 -2.55 11.14 11.67
CA ALA A 122 -1.56 10.53 10.78
C ALA A 122 -0.13 10.72 11.31
N LEU A 123 0.17 11.93 11.81
CA LEU A 123 1.44 12.24 12.43
C LEU A 123 1.67 11.40 13.70
N ASP A 124 0.65 11.27 14.56
CA ASP A 124 0.71 10.49 15.78
C ASP A 124 1.04 9.02 15.50
N LEU A 125 0.29 8.41 14.59
CA LEU A 125 0.49 7.00 14.25
C LEU A 125 1.82 6.77 13.53
N MET A 126 2.25 7.71 12.69
CA MET A 126 3.55 7.63 12.02
C MET A 126 4.70 7.67 13.03
N VAL A 127 4.67 8.60 13.97
CA VAL A 127 5.71 8.73 15.01
C VAL A 127 5.73 7.49 15.91
N ASN A 128 4.56 7.03 16.35
CA ASN A 128 4.44 5.81 17.16
C ASN A 128 4.93 4.57 16.41
N SER A 129 4.73 4.52 15.09
CA SER A 129 5.26 3.45 14.24
C SER A 129 6.78 3.45 14.21
N TYR A 130 7.42 4.62 14.04
CA TYR A 130 8.88 4.75 14.11
C TYR A 130 9.44 4.39 15.49
N ILE A 131 8.76 4.79 16.57
CA ILE A 131 9.16 4.44 17.94
C ILE A 131 9.08 2.93 18.14
N ALA A 132 7.99 2.30 17.70
CA ALA A 132 7.79 0.86 17.81
C ALA A 132 8.84 0.03 17.04
N THR A 133 9.39 0.58 15.96
CA THR A 133 10.49 -0.05 15.19
C THR A 133 11.89 0.36 15.64
N GLY A 134 12.02 1.24 16.65
CA GLY A 134 13.29 1.75 17.12
C GLY A 134 13.91 2.84 16.22
N GLU A 135 13.18 3.33 15.22
CA GLU A 135 13.64 4.30 14.23
C GLU A 135 13.46 5.76 14.71
N GLN A 136 14.01 6.09 15.89
CA GLN A 136 13.84 7.42 16.50
C GLN A 136 14.37 8.57 15.62
N ASP A 137 15.46 8.35 14.87
CA ASP A 137 16.02 9.37 13.98
C ASP A 137 15.08 9.63 12.78
N SER A 138 14.45 8.59 12.24
CA SER A 138 13.43 8.72 11.20
C SER A 138 12.22 9.51 11.70
N ALA A 139 11.82 9.30 12.95
CA ALA A 139 10.76 10.07 13.61
C ALA A 139 11.13 11.56 13.71
N LYS A 140 12.34 11.89 14.22
CA LYS A 140 12.83 13.27 14.34
C LYS A 140 12.88 13.99 12.99
N ILE A 141 13.46 13.35 11.97
CA ILE A 141 13.55 13.90 10.61
C ILE A 141 12.13 14.17 10.06
N SER A 142 11.20 13.24 10.26
CA SER A 142 9.82 13.39 9.78
C SER A 142 9.09 14.50 10.53
N LEU A 143 9.26 14.62 11.85
CA LEU A 143 8.68 15.69 12.65
C LEU A 143 9.20 17.06 12.20
N ASN A 144 10.52 17.21 11.93
CA ASN A 144 11.09 18.44 11.39
C ASN A 144 10.49 18.79 10.01
N LEU A 145 10.34 17.81 9.13
CA LEU A 145 9.70 18.02 7.83
C LEU A 145 8.28 18.53 7.98
N PHE A 146 7.48 17.85 8.80
CA PHE A 146 6.05 18.16 8.92
C PHE A 146 5.78 19.41 9.78
N SER A 147 6.66 19.77 10.70
CA SER A 147 6.55 21.05 11.43
C SER A 147 6.65 22.27 10.51
N ASN A 148 7.38 22.14 9.41
CA ASN A 148 7.45 23.19 8.38
C ASN A 148 6.21 23.17 7.46
N LEU A 149 5.67 21.99 7.14
CA LEU A 149 4.51 21.84 6.26
C LEU A 149 3.18 22.13 7.00
N TYR A 150 3.09 21.73 8.25
CA TYR A 150 1.87 21.81 9.08
C TYR A 150 2.17 22.47 10.44
N PRO A 151 2.52 23.76 10.51
CA PRO A 151 2.97 24.40 11.74
C PRO A 151 1.93 24.45 12.86
N LYS A 152 0.65 24.22 12.54
CA LYS A 152 -0.47 24.24 13.51
C LYS A 152 -0.66 22.93 14.26
N LEU A 153 0.05 21.85 13.90
CA LEU A 153 -0.08 20.58 14.58
C LEU A 153 0.69 20.59 15.92
N ASN A 154 0.28 19.70 16.83
CA ASN A 154 0.92 19.60 18.14
C ASN A 154 2.14 18.66 18.06
N TYR A 155 3.35 19.23 18.09
CA TYR A 155 4.63 18.52 18.08
C TYR A 155 5.24 18.32 19.45
N GLN A 156 4.82 19.11 20.46
CA GLN A 156 5.43 19.12 21.80
C GLN A 156 5.26 17.80 22.55
N LYS A 157 4.20 17.06 22.24
CA LYS A 157 3.87 15.79 22.90
C LYS A 157 4.84 14.64 22.61
N TYR A 158 5.69 14.76 21.57
CA TYR A 158 6.52 13.62 21.15
C TYR A 158 7.83 13.48 21.90
N ASN A 159 8.22 14.38 22.74
CA ASN A 159 9.37 14.30 23.68
C ASN A 159 10.69 13.70 23.06
N LEU A 160 10.89 13.81 21.75
CA LEU A 160 12.02 13.24 21.01
C LEU A 160 13.28 14.11 21.04
N GLY A 161 13.42 14.95 22.08
CA GLY A 161 14.49 15.97 22.18
C GLY A 161 14.13 17.24 21.43
N THR A 162 14.88 18.30 21.67
CA THR A 162 14.68 19.61 21.05
C THR A 162 14.60 19.47 19.54
N LEU A 163 13.39 19.67 18.99
CA LEU A 163 13.24 19.97 17.57
C LEU A 163 14.00 21.28 17.36
N SER A 164 15.23 21.21 16.94
CA SER A 164 15.97 22.38 16.51
C SER A 164 15.15 22.99 15.38
N ARG A 165 14.44 24.10 15.67
CA ARG A 165 13.91 24.91 14.56
C ARG A 165 15.10 25.15 13.64
N PRO A 166 15.03 24.79 12.35
CA PRO A 166 16.05 25.22 11.44
C PRO A 166 16.11 26.74 11.63
N LYS A 167 17.26 27.25 12.05
CA LYS A 167 17.51 28.69 12.04
C LYS A 167 17.12 29.15 10.65
N ASN A 168 16.24 30.15 10.59
CA ASN A 168 15.75 30.76 9.35
C ASN A 168 16.89 31.49 8.60
N ASP A 169 17.97 30.80 8.37
CA ASP A 169 18.97 31.15 7.38
C ASP A 169 18.64 30.50 6.04
N ALA A 170 17.34 30.49 5.69
CA ALA A 170 16.93 30.30 4.33
C ALA A 170 17.32 31.55 3.52
N ARG A 171 18.62 31.71 3.32
CA ARG A 171 19.17 32.56 2.25
C ARG A 171 18.56 31.99 0.98
N LEU A 172 17.66 32.76 0.33
CA LEU A 172 17.20 32.50 -1.01
C LEU A 172 18.43 32.47 -1.92
N VAL A 173 19.08 31.32 -2.02
CA VAL A 173 20.09 31.07 -3.02
C VAL A 173 19.36 31.07 -4.33
N ARG A 174 19.55 32.09 -5.17
CA ARG A 174 19.17 32.04 -6.59
C ARG A 174 19.82 30.80 -7.18
N ILE A 175 19.03 29.75 -7.30
CA ILE A 175 19.51 28.50 -7.89
C ILE A 175 19.66 28.79 -9.38
N ASP A 176 20.91 28.81 -9.85
CA ASP A 176 21.19 28.95 -11.27
C ASP A 176 20.53 27.81 -12.04
N LYS A 177 19.69 28.18 -13.03
CA LYS A 177 18.97 27.21 -13.88
C LYS A 177 19.93 26.20 -14.53
N ASN A 178 21.19 26.59 -14.78
CA ASN A 178 22.20 25.72 -15.36
C ASN A 178 22.63 24.62 -14.37
N LEU A 179 22.79 24.95 -13.09
CA LEU A 179 23.10 23.99 -12.02
C LEU A 179 21.97 22.99 -11.79
N ILE A 180 20.69 23.42 -11.94
CA ILE A 180 19.54 22.53 -11.90
C ILE A 180 19.57 21.58 -13.09
N ASN A 181 19.83 22.08 -14.29
CA ASN A 181 19.87 21.28 -15.51
C ASN A 181 21.00 20.26 -15.49
N GLU A 182 22.19 20.60 -14.95
CA GLU A 182 23.29 19.65 -14.76
C GLU A 182 22.96 18.58 -13.71
N LYS A 183 22.36 18.97 -12.55
CA LYS A 183 21.91 18.01 -11.56
C LYS A 183 20.80 17.10 -12.10
N ILE A 184 19.86 17.62 -12.91
CA ILE A 184 18.83 16.82 -13.57
C ILE A 184 19.46 15.84 -14.57
N LYS A 185 20.46 16.27 -15.36
CA LYS A 185 21.20 15.38 -16.27
C LYS A 185 21.95 14.29 -15.51
N THR A 186 22.62 14.61 -14.41
CA THR A 186 23.34 13.64 -13.57
C THR A 186 22.40 12.69 -12.84
N VAL A 187 21.24 13.15 -12.36
CA VAL A 187 20.21 12.31 -11.75
C VAL A 187 19.54 11.41 -12.79
N LYS A 188 19.25 11.94 -14.00
CA LYS A 188 18.74 11.11 -15.11
C LYS A 188 19.79 10.08 -15.54
N ALA A 189 21.08 10.42 -15.63
CA ALA A 189 22.15 9.47 -15.95
C ALA A 189 22.34 8.42 -14.82
N LYS A 190 22.25 8.79 -13.55
CA LYS A 190 22.24 7.84 -12.42
C LYS A 190 20.99 6.95 -12.43
N ARG A 191 19.79 7.48 -12.74
CA ARG A 191 18.55 6.69 -12.90
C ARG A 191 18.63 5.72 -14.09
N VAL A 192 19.23 6.12 -15.20
CA VAL A 192 19.45 5.22 -16.33
C VAL A 192 20.47 4.14 -15.96
N LYS A 193 21.60 4.48 -15.28
CA LYS A 193 22.55 3.49 -14.74
C LYS A 193 21.95 2.59 -13.66
N SER A 194 21.02 3.08 -12.82
CA SER A 194 20.34 2.25 -11.82
C SER A 194 19.22 1.38 -12.42
N ARG A 195 18.64 1.77 -13.56
CA ARG A 195 17.69 0.92 -14.33
C ARG A 195 18.39 -0.19 -15.11
N ILE A 196 19.67 -0.04 -15.40
CA ILE A 196 20.54 -1.14 -15.86
C ILE A 196 21.11 -1.84 -14.61
N LYS A 197 20.28 -2.17 -13.62
CA LYS A 197 20.60 -3.30 -12.75
C LYS A 197 20.66 -4.49 -13.67
N LYS A 198 21.87 -5.01 -13.95
CA LYS A 198 22.07 -6.31 -14.61
C LYS A 198 21.03 -7.22 -14.01
N LYS A 199 20.09 -7.70 -14.84
CA LYS A 199 19.05 -8.63 -14.43
C LYS A 199 19.79 -9.83 -13.87
N VAL A 200 19.83 -9.93 -12.53
CA VAL A 200 20.60 -10.99 -11.87
C VAL A 200 20.00 -12.29 -12.34
N TYR A 201 20.78 -13.04 -13.08
CA TYR A 201 20.36 -14.32 -13.64
C TYR A 201 20.12 -15.31 -12.50
N ARG A 202 18.88 -15.77 -12.35
CA ARG A 202 18.42 -16.67 -11.29
C ARG A 202 17.73 -17.87 -11.92
N PRO A 203 18.49 -18.85 -12.45
CA PRO A 203 17.92 -19.94 -13.22
C PRO A 203 17.33 -21.06 -12.36
N TRP A 204 17.66 -21.12 -11.07
CA TRP A 204 17.27 -22.24 -10.23
C TRP A 204 15.93 -22.02 -9.54
N VAL A 205 15.04 -22.99 -9.67
CA VAL A 205 13.72 -23.02 -9.03
C VAL A 205 13.52 -24.33 -8.29
N VAL A 206 12.79 -24.30 -7.18
CA VAL A 206 12.43 -25.50 -6.40
C VAL A 206 10.98 -25.86 -6.77
N GLN A 207 10.78 -26.98 -7.45
CA GLN A 207 9.46 -27.50 -7.76
C GLN A 207 9.05 -28.52 -6.69
N VAL A 208 7.91 -28.32 -6.06
CA VAL A 208 7.40 -29.14 -4.95
C VAL A 208 6.19 -29.99 -5.32
N GLY A 209 5.65 -29.80 -6.50
CA GLY A 209 4.54 -30.60 -7.00
C GLY A 209 4.12 -30.19 -8.40
N ALA A 210 3.39 -31.09 -9.06
CA ALA A 210 2.72 -30.82 -10.34
C ALA A 210 1.35 -31.51 -10.35
N PHE A 211 0.31 -30.76 -10.60
CA PHE A 211 -1.10 -31.20 -10.45
C PHE A 211 -1.85 -31.06 -11.76
N GLY A 212 -2.74 -32.01 -12.05
CA GLY A 212 -3.64 -31.92 -13.20
C GLY A 212 -4.71 -30.84 -13.04
N ARG A 213 -5.16 -30.58 -11.81
CA ARG A 213 -6.14 -29.53 -11.49
C ARG A 213 -5.46 -28.32 -10.87
N TYR A 214 -5.83 -27.13 -11.34
CA TYR A 214 -5.29 -25.85 -10.83
C TYR A 214 -5.60 -25.62 -9.34
N GLU A 215 -6.78 -26.03 -8.88
CA GLU A 215 -7.24 -25.86 -7.49
C GLU A 215 -6.28 -26.54 -6.50
N ASN A 216 -5.80 -27.74 -6.82
CA ASN A 216 -4.84 -28.46 -5.98
C ASN A 216 -3.48 -27.75 -5.93
N ALA A 217 -2.99 -27.26 -7.07
CA ALA A 217 -1.77 -26.48 -7.14
C ALA A 217 -1.89 -25.16 -6.35
N ASN A 218 -3.05 -24.51 -6.45
CA ASN A 218 -3.31 -23.24 -5.74
C ASN A 218 -3.44 -23.43 -4.23
N ARG A 219 -4.02 -24.54 -3.78
CA ARG A 219 -4.07 -24.91 -2.35
C ARG A 219 -2.67 -25.06 -1.78
N LEU A 220 -1.80 -25.83 -2.44
CA LEU A 220 -0.41 -26.00 -2.02
C LEU A 220 0.35 -24.66 -2.07
N LYS A 221 0.15 -23.84 -3.11
CA LYS A 221 0.71 -22.50 -3.19
C LYS A 221 0.36 -21.66 -1.96
N LYS A 222 -0.93 -21.58 -1.60
CA LYS A 222 -1.38 -20.81 -0.43
C LYS A 222 -0.75 -21.31 0.87
N GLN A 223 -0.70 -22.63 1.07
CA GLN A 223 -0.07 -23.24 2.24
C GLN A 223 1.42 -22.88 2.35
N LEU A 224 2.15 -22.87 1.23
CA LEU A 224 3.57 -22.52 1.24
C LEU A 224 3.77 -21.01 1.42
N GLN A 225 2.91 -20.19 0.85
CA GLN A 225 2.95 -18.73 1.05
C GLN A 225 2.69 -18.33 2.51
N SER A 226 1.73 -18.98 3.18
CA SER A 226 1.51 -18.77 4.62
C SER A 226 2.67 -19.21 5.48
N GLY A 227 3.48 -20.17 5.01
CA GLY A 227 4.73 -20.59 5.62
C GLY A 227 5.94 -19.69 5.29
N GLY A 228 5.74 -18.57 4.58
CA GLY A 228 6.79 -17.62 4.24
C GLY A 228 7.58 -17.95 2.97
N PHE A 229 7.13 -18.91 2.16
CA PHE A 229 7.81 -19.29 0.92
C PHE A 229 7.16 -18.62 -0.30
N PRO A 230 7.88 -17.74 -1.02
CA PRO A 230 7.35 -17.09 -2.21
C PRO A 230 7.13 -18.11 -3.33
N THR A 231 5.87 -18.46 -3.59
CA THR A 231 5.47 -19.61 -4.42
C THR A 231 4.62 -19.16 -5.59
N GLU A 232 4.87 -19.72 -6.77
CA GLU A 232 4.14 -19.48 -8.02
C GLU A 232 3.64 -20.80 -8.60
N VAL A 233 2.54 -20.72 -9.39
CA VAL A 233 2.03 -21.85 -10.17
C VAL A 233 2.30 -21.60 -11.63
N HIS A 234 3.02 -22.53 -12.27
CA HIS A 234 3.35 -22.48 -13.69
C HIS A 234 2.66 -23.61 -14.47
N ARG A 235 2.11 -23.30 -15.64
CA ARG A 235 1.63 -24.34 -16.56
C ARG A 235 2.83 -25.00 -17.23
N ILE A 236 2.87 -26.31 -17.19
CA ILE A 236 3.90 -27.11 -17.84
C ILE A 236 3.25 -28.24 -18.65
N ASN A 237 3.92 -28.69 -19.70
CA ASN A 237 3.57 -29.93 -20.41
C ASN A 237 4.54 -31.02 -19.97
N SER A 238 4.01 -32.13 -19.53
CA SER A 238 4.80 -33.32 -19.18
C SER A 238 4.12 -34.55 -19.75
N ASN A 239 4.84 -35.27 -20.61
CA ASN A 239 4.35 -36.48 -21.29
C ASN A 239 2.96 -36.28 -21.95
N GLY A 240 2.80 -35.17 -22.71
CA GLY A 240 1.54 -34.81 -23.39
C GLY A 240 0.42 -34.31 -22.49
N LYS A 241 0.60 -34.31 -21.16
CA LYS A 241 -0.40 -33.81 -20.20
C LYS A 241 -0.07 -32.40 -19.73
N ARG A 242 -1.08 -31.53 -19.71
CA ARG A 242 -0.97 -30.19 -19.12
C ARG A 242 -1.06 -30.30 -17.60
N LEU A 243 -0.04 -29.80 -16.90
CA LEU A 243 0.04 -29.83 -15.45
C LEU A 243 0.27 -28.43 -14.90
N HIS A 244 -0.08 -28.22 -13.65
CA HIS A 244 0.15 -27.02 -12.86
C HIS A 244 1.28 -27.28 -11.86
N ALA A 245 2.49 -26.85 -12.17
CA ALA A 245 3.66 -27.02 -11.33
C ALA A 245 3.74 -25.91 -10.28
N VAL A 246 3.86 -26.31 -9.01
CA VAL A 246 4.06 -25.38 -7.89
C VAL A 246 5.56 -25.21 -7.68
N ARG A 247 6.03 -23.96 -7.81
CA ARG A 247 7.46 -23.62 -7.80
C ARG A 247 7.73 -22.49 -6.84
N ILE A 248 8.80 -22.64 -6.06
CA ILE A 248 9.33 -21.54 -5.24
C ILE A 248 10.30 -20.75 -6.07
N VAL A 249 10.18 -19.43 -5.99
CA VAL A 249 10.85 -18.50 -6.89
C VAL A 249 12.37 -18.55 -6.80
N ARG A 250 12.93 -18.07 -7.84
CA ARG A 250 14.25 -18.15 -8.45
C ARG A 250 15.42 -17.82 -7.57
N TYR A 251 16.42 -18.70 -7.60
CA TYR A 251 17.70 -18.59 -6.91
C TYR A 251 18.86 -18.44 -7.89
N GLN A 252 19.92 -17.77 -7.47
CA GLN A 252 21.14 -17.60 -8.27
C GLN A 252 21.93 -18.91 -8.33
N ASN A 253 22.00 -19.61 -7.21
CA ASN A 253 22.83 -20.80 -7.02
C ASN A 253 21.96 -22.03 -6.74
N LYS A 254 22.38 -23.16 -7.30
CA LYS A 254 21.76 -24.48 -7.04
C LYS A 254 21.77 -24.82 -5.54
N SER A 255 22.85 -24.46 -4.83
CA SER A 255 22.99 -24.71 -3.39
C SER A 255 21.96 -23.97 -2.55
N GLU A 256 21.60 -22.72 -2.91
CA GLU A 256 20.54 -21.97 -2.24
C GLU A 256 19.18 -22.64 -2.46
N ALA A 257 18.89 -23.05 -3.69
CA ALA A 257 17.66 -23.76 -4.01
C ALA A 257 17.56 -25.09 -3.24
N ASP A 258 18.68 -25.82 -3.08
CA ASP A 258 18.72 -27.07 -2.33
C ASP A 258 18.47 -26.86 -0.84
N LYS A 259 19.05 -25.84 -0.21
CA LYS A 259 18.77 -25.48 1.19
C LYS A 259 17.28 -25.21 1.43
N ILE A 260 16.64 -24.47 0.51
CA ILE A 260 15.21 -24.19 0.59
C ILE A 260 14.39 -25.47 0.40
N GLY A 261 14.77 -26.34 -0.54
CA GLY A 261 14.13 -27.64 -0.73
C GLY A 261 14.17 -28.51 0.52
N ARG A 262 15.31 -28.60 1.18
CA ARG A 262 15.46 -29.32 2.45
C ARG A 262 14.63 -28.71 3.57
N SER A 263 14.55 -27.39 3.66
CA SER A 263 13.68 -26.69 4.62
C SER A 263 12.20 -27.01 4.39
N LEU A 264 11.77 -27.10 3.13
CA LEU A 264 10.40 -27.49 2.78
C LEU A 264 10.11 -28.94 3.14
N LYS A 265 11.06 -29.85 2.88
CA LYS A 265 10.93 -31.26 3.27
C LYS A 265 10.82 -31.40 4.79
N SER A 266 11.63 -30.66 5.55
CA SER A 266 11.60 -30.68 7.01
C SER A 266 10.31 -30.08 7.59
N LYS A 267 9.81 -28.93 7.03
CA LYS A 267 8.67 -28.21 7.59
C LYS A 267 7.32 -28.75 7.14
N PHE A 268 7.23 -29.24 5.91
CA PHE A 268 5.96 -29.60 5.27
C PHE A 268 5.90 -31.05 4.80
N GLY A 269 6.99 -31.83 4.97
CA GLY A 269 7.06 -33.19 4.48
C GLY A 269 7.03 -33.34 2.95
N LEU A 270 7.29 -32.27 2.22
CA LEU A 270 7.17 -32.23 0.77
C LEU A 270 8.46 -32.63 0.08
N ASP A 271 8.39 -33.56 -0.85
CA ASP A 271 9.51 -33.82 -1.75
C ASP A 271 9.67 -32.69 -2.76
N PHE A 272 10.91 -32.45 -3.18
CA PHE A 272 11.23 -31.35 -4.06
C PHE A 272 12.19 -31.77 -5.18
N ARG A 273 12.12 -31.03 -6.28
CA ARG A 273 13.05 -31.14 -7.40
C ARG A 273 13.61 -29.77 -7.75
N ILE A 274 14.94 -29.70 -7.89
CA ILE A 274 15.60 -28.48 -8.34
C ILE A 274 15.68 -28.51 -9.86
N ILE A 275 15.17 -27.45 -10.48
CA ILE A 275 15.10 -27.31 -11.92
C ILE A 275 15.89 -26.09 -12.34
N ASN A 276 16.71 -26.24 -13.38
CA ASN A 276 17.30 -25.12 -14.09
C ASN A 276 16.29 -24.66 -15.14
N SER A 277 15.70 -23.48 -14.95
CA SER A 277 14.71 -22.90 -15.83
C SER A 277 15.16 -21.49 -16.23
N PRO A 278 16.09 -21.36 -17.17
CA PRO A 278 16.44 -20.08 -17.74
C PRO A 278 15.19 -19.46 -18.40
N LYS A 279 14.97 -18.14 -18.16
CA LYS A 279 13.96 -17.36 -18.90
C LYS A 279 14.59 -16.78 -20.13
#